data_3bbc78aeb96a0f4efdae23a7e757f975
#
_entry.id   3bbc78aeb96a0f4efdae23a7e757f975
#
_cell.length_a   1.000
_cell.length_b   1.000
_cell.length_c   1.000
_cell.angle_alpha   90.00
_cell.angle_beta   90.00
_cell.angle_gamma   90.00
#
_symmetry.space_group_name_H-M   'P 1'
#
loop_
_entity.id
_entity.type
_entity.pdbx_description
1 polymer ?
#
loop_
_entity_poly.entity_id
_entity_poly.type
_entity_poly.pdbx_seq_one_letter_code
_entity_poly.pdbx_strand_id
1 'polypeptide(L)'
;MALNMDIVGAKYLLAFIDTDGDFLNGRQSYVLHVPKDIPVALFWSVTVYDPITGSGLDNGQPFPSLNTMDKPVMNDDGSMDLFFSPQSPGAGKNWLATIPGKGWFTIFCLYGPKQSFFTPVCRQLAQNPTVRLSKTVLIAIRHDVCSVPNL
;
A
#
# COMPACT_ATOMS: atom_id res chain seq x y z
N MET A 1 33.56 17.79 5.95
CA MET A 1 33.20 16.36 5.80
C MET A 1 31.71 16.24 6.11
N ALA A 2 30.86 16.33 5.11
CA ALA A 2 29.42 16.21 5.31
C ALA A 2 29.09 14.72 5.46
N LEU A 3 28.68 14.32 6.65
CA LEU A 3 28.06 13.01 6.87
C LEU A 3 26.74 12.99 6.09
N ASN A 4 26.73 12.35 4.95
CA ASN A 4 25.50 11.91 4.31
C ASN A 4 24.86 10.91 5.27
N MET A 5 23.99 11.39 6.14
CA MET A 5 23.07 10.51 6.86
C MET A 5 22.06 10.05 5.81
N ASP A 6 22.35 8.91 5.21
CA ASP A 6 21.33 8.15 4.49
C ASP A 6 20.13 8.04 5.41
N ILE A 7 18.95 8.39 4.90
CA ILE A 7 17.71 8.39 5.69
C ILE A 7 17.40 6.94 6.05
N VAL A 8 17.98 6.50 7.16
CA VAL A 8 17.70 5.18 7.74
C VAL A 8 16.36 5.29 8.44
N GLY A 9 15.36 4.57 7.99
CA GLY A 9 14.05 4.58 8.60
C GLY A 9 13.00 3.93 7.71
N ALA A 10 11.76 4.06 8.14
CA ALA A 10 10.61 3.58 7.39
C ALA A 10 9.54 4.68 7.33
N LYS A 11 8.74 4.67 6.26
CA LYS A 11 7.53 5.47 6.13
C LYS A 11 6.33 4.54 6.03
N TYR A 12 5.25 4.95 6.65
CA TYR A 12 4.01 4.18 6.74
C TYR A 12 2.87 5.00 6.13
N LEU A 13 2.25 4.44 5.12
CA LEU A 13 1.08 5.01 4.47
C LEU A 13 -0.11 4.13 4.83
N LEU A 14 -1.11 4.72 5.50
CA LEU A 14 -2.27 4.01 6.00
C LEU A 14 -3.48 4.27 5.11
N ALA A 15 -4.27 3.24 4.85
CA ALA A 15 -5.54 3.35 4.16
C ALA A 15 -6.64 2.68 4.97
N PHE A 16 -7.65 3.47 5.34
CA PHE A 16 -8.85 3.03 6.06
C PHE A 16 -10.11 3.16 5.21
N ILE A 17 -10.06 3.96 4.15
CA ILE A 17 -11.18 4.29 3.29
C ILE A 17 -10.84 4.05 1.83
N ASP A 18 -11.87 3.85 1.03
CA ASP A 18 -11.76 3.76 -0.43
C ASP A 18 -11.91 5.14 -1.11
N THR A 19 -11.90 5.14 -2.43
CA THR A 19 -12.04 6.37 -3.25
C THR A 19 -13.38 7.06 -3.11
N ASP A 20 -14.41 6.36 -2.62
CA ASP A 20 -15.74 6.91 -2.36
C ASP A 20 -15.86 7.50 -0.95
N GLY A 21 -14.83 7.32 -0.11
CA GLY A 21 -14.80 7.76 1.28
C GLY A 21 -15.41 6.76 2.27
N ASP A 22 -15.75 5.58 1.81
CA ASP A 22 -16.30 4.51 2.65
C ASP A 22 -15.19 3.73 3.34
N PHE A 23 -15.44 3.27 4.57
CA PHE A 23 -14.51 2.37 5.26
C PHE A 23 -14.34 1.05 4.50
N LEU A 24 -13.09 0.57 4.47
CA LEU A 24 -12.75 -0.69 3.82
C LEU A 24 -13.50 -1.85 4.46
N ASN A 25 -14.22 -2.61 3.63
CA ASN A 25 -15.11 -3.69 4.04
C ASN A 25 -14.69 -4.99 3.35
N GLY A 26 -14.57 -6.07 4.13
CA GLY A 26 -14.11 -7.36 3.63
C GLY A 26 -15.04 -8.09 2.67
N ARG A 27 -16.28 -7.60 2.45
CA ARG A 27 -17.19 -8.14 1.42
C ARG A 27 -16.92 -7.58 0.03
N GLN A 28 -16.27 -6.42 -0.04
CA GLN A 28 -15.97 -5.73 -1.29
C GLN A 28 -14.61 -6.18 -1.83
N SER A 29 -14.44 -6.00 -3.13
CA SER A 29 -13.15 -6.17 -3.80
C SER A 29 -12.54 -4.82 -4.07
N TYR A 30 -11.25 -4.70 -3.76
CA TYR A 30 -10.48 -3.48 -3.94
C TYR A 30 -9.20 -3.77 -4.69
N VAL A 31 -8.64 -2.76 -5.32
CA VAL A 31 -7.34 -2.82 -5.96
C VAL A 31 -6.45 -1.68 -5.46
N LEU A 32 -5.21 -2.00 -5.17
CA LEU A 32 -4.14 -1.04 -4.94
C LEU A 32 -3.19 -1.08 -6.12
N HIS A 33 -3.15 -0.01 -6.89
CA HIS A 33 -2.16 0.15 -7.95
C HIS A 33 -0.87 0.70 -7.38
N VAL A 34 0.21 -0.07 -7.49
CA VAL A 34 1.55 0.30 -7.06
C VAL A 34 2.35 0.68 -8.30
N PRO A 35 2.73 1.95 -8.48
CA PRO A 35 3.47 2.38 -9.65
C PRO A 35 4.87 1.74 -9.68
N LYS A 36 5.48 1.72 -10.85
CA LYS A 36 6.89 1.36 -11.00
C LYS A 36 7.77 2.35 -10.23
N ASP A 37 8.98 1.93 -9.93
CA ASP A 37 10.04 2.80 -9.37
C ASP A 37 9.66 3.44 -8.03
N ILE A 38 9.03 2.66 -7.13
CA ILE A 38 8.82 3.11 -5.75
C ILE A 38 10.17 3.55 -5.17
N PRO A 39 10.26 4.80 -4.66
CA PRO A 39 11.54 5.36 -4.23
C PRO A 39 11.97 4.85 -2.86
N VAL A 40 12.35 3.58 -2.81
CA VAL A 40 12.93 2.92 -1.63
C VAL A 40 14.33 2.40 -1.94
N ALA A 41 15.19 2.41 -0.93
CA ALA A 41 16.52 1.84 -1.03
C ALA A 41 16.55 0.36 -0.68
N LEU A 42 15.65 -0.09 0.18
CA LEU A 42 15.61 -1.46 0.67
C LEU A 42 14.43 -2.22 0.04
N PHE A 43 13.25 -2.11 0.60
CA PHE A 43 12.05 -2.80 0.11
C PHE A 43 10.78 -2.08 0.57
N TRP A 44 9.65 -2.49 0.02
CA TRP A 44 8.35 -2.09 0.50
C TRP A 44 7.50 -3.33 0.84
N SER A 45 6.50 -3.12 1.69
CA SER A 45 5.50 -4.15 2.01
C SER A 45 4.12 -3.54 2.15
N VAL A 46 3.10 -4.35 1.85
CA VAL A 46 1.69 -4.04 2.09
C VAL A 46 1.14 -5.09 3.02
N THR A 47 0.56 -4.70 4.13
CA THR A 47 -0.01 -5.61 5.13
C THR A 47 -1.43 -5.23 5.47
N VAL A 48 -2.31 -6.22 5.63
CA VAL A 48 -3.71 -6.05 6.01
C VAL A 48 -3.87 -6.30 7.51
N TYR A 49 -4.59 -5.41 8.17
CA TYR A 49 -4.78 -5.42 9.62
C TYR A 49 -6.26 -5.46 10.03
N ASP A 50 -6.51 -6.04 11.19
CA ASP A 50 -7.79 -5.97 11.88
C ASP A 50 -7.88 -4.64 12.66
N PRO A 51 -8.89 -3.79 12.39
CA PRO A 51 -9.00 -2.48 13.04
C PRO A 51 -9.39 -2.57 14.52
N ILE A 52 -9.90 -3.71 15.00
CA ILE A 52 -10.29 -3.90 16.38
C ILE A 52 -9.10 -4.27 17.25
N THR A 53 -8.28 -5.20 16.76
CA THR A 53 -7.13 -5.73 17.51
C THR A 53 -5.83 -5.01 17.18
N GLY A 54 -5.73 -4.34 16.03
CA GLY A 54 -4.50 -3.73 15.52
C GLY A 54 -3.46 -4.76 15.06
N SER A 55 -3.79 -6.04 15.05
CA SER A 55 -2.90 -7.12 14.58
C SER A 55 -3.12 -7.41 13.10
N GLY A 56 -2.18 -8.16 12.50
CA GLY A 56 -2.36 -8.68 11.14
C GLY A 56 -3.68 -9.44 11.04
N LEU A 57 -4.40 -9.25 9.92
CA LEU A 57 -5.69 -9.87 9.70
C LEU A 57 -5.52 -11.40 9.59
N ASP A 58 -6.22 -12.14 10.46
CA ASP A 58 -6.26 -13.60 10.39
C ASP A 58 -7.22 -14.04 9.26
N ASN A 59 -6.70 -13.96 8.04
CA ASN A 59 -7.44 -14.18 6.80
C ASN A 59 -7.24 -15.57 6.19
N GLY A 60 -6.61 -16.48 6.94
CA GLY A 60 -6.32 -17.84 6.48
C GLY A 60 -5.08 -17.97 5.57
N GLN A 61 -4.43 -16.86 5.22
CA GLN A 61 -3.15 -16.89 4.52
C GLN A 61 -1.99 -16.98 5.54
N PRO A 62 -0.85 -17.60 5.19
CA PRO A 62 0.30 -17.70 6.09
C PRO A 62 0.79 -16.33 6.60
N PHE A 63 0.73 -15.32 5.73
CA PHE A 63 1.03 -13.93 6.06
C PHE A 63 0.00 -13.02 5.38
N PRO A 64 -0.65 -12.10 6.11
CA PRO A 64 -1.55 -11.13 5.52
C PRO A 64 -0.79 -9.95 4.91
N SER A 65 0.30 -10.24 4.20
CA SER A 65 1.20 -9.23 3.62
C SER A 65 1.80 -9.69 2.31
N LEU A 66 2.17 -8.70 1.50
CA LEU A 66 2.95 -8.86 0.27
C LEU A 66 4.09 -7.84 0.27
N ASN A 67 5.28 -8.26 -0.12
CA ASN A 67 6.46 -7.41 -0.19
C ASN A 67 7.26 -7.67 -1.48
N THR A 68 8.26 -6.86 -1.73
CA THR A 68 9.10 -6.97 -2.92
C THR A 68 9.87 -8.28 -3.01
N MET A 69 10.16 -8.94 -1.87
CA MET A 69 10.91 -10.20 -1.84
C MET A 69 10.02 -11.40 -2.21
N ASP A 70 8.70 -11.27 -2.12
CA ASP A 70 7.73 -12.30 -2.52
C ASP A 70 7.64 -12.44 -4.06
N LYS A 71 8.38 -11.61 -4.81
CA LYS A 71 8.38 -11.56 -6.28
C LYS A 71 6.97 -11.36 -6.83
N PRO A 72 6.31 -10.25 -6.50
CA PRO A 72 4.97 -9.98 -6.97
C PRO A 72 4.89 -9.97 -8.50
N VAL A 73 3.73 -10.35 -9.02
CA VAL A 73 3.46 -10.29 -10.46
C VAL A 73 3.39 -8.82 -10.88
N MET A 74 4.25 -8.45 -11.82
CA MET A 74 4.34 -7.10 -12.36
C MET A 74 3.53 -6.98 -13.65
N ASN A 75 2.99 -5.80 -13.91
CA ASN A 75 2.41 -5.44 -15.20
C ASN A 75 3.52 -5.17 -16.24
N ASP A 76 3.15 -5.12 -17.52
CA ASP A 76 4.10 -4.91 -18.63
C ASP A 76 4.84 -3.56 -18.52
N ASP A 77 4.25 -2.56 -17.89
CA ASP A 77 4.85 -1.25 -17.65
C ASP A 77 5.74 -1.18 -16.40
N GLY A 78 5.86 -2.28 -15.64
CA GLY A 78 6.60 -2.37 -14.40
C GLY A 78 5.84 -1.92 -13.16
N SER A 79 4.58 -1.53 -13.28
CA SER A 79 3.67 -1.34 -12.14
C SER A 79 3.16 -2.67 -11.61
N MET A 80 2.42 -2.65 -10.52
CA MET A 80 1.82 -3.83 -9.92
C MET A 80 0.42 -3.51 -9.40
N ASP A 81 -0.50 -4.46 -9.59
CA ASP A 81 -1.82 -4.41 -8.98
C ASP A 81 -1.93 -5.44 -7.87
N LEU A 82 -2.34 -4.99 -6.69
CA LEU A 82 -2.62 -5.84 -5.54
C LEU A 82 -4.12 -5.83 -5.25
N PHE A 83 -4.71 -7.00 -5.27
CA PHE A 83 -6.13 -7.19 -5.04
C PHE A 83 -6.40 -7.53 -3.57
N PHE A 84 -7.43 -6.91 -3.00
CA PHE A 84 -7.98 -7.24 -1.69
C PHE A 84 -9.41 -7.70 -1.90
N SER A 85 -9.70 -8.94 -1.59
CA SER A 85 -11.03 -9.51 -1.80
C SER A 85 -11.21 -10.78 -0.96
N PRO A 86 -12.47 -11.17 -0.63
CA PRO A 86 -12.73 -12.39 0.13
C PRO A 86 -12.41 -13.66 -0.67
N GLN A 87 -12.38 -13.56 -1.99
CA GLN A 87 -12.06 -14.67 -2.88
C GLN A 87 -10.90 -14.28 -3.80
N SER A 88 -10.07 -15.28 -4.12
CA SER A 88 -8.95 -15.06 -5.03
C SER A 88 -9.44 -14.59 -6.41
N PRO A 89 -8.83 -13.55 -6.98
CA PRO A 89 -9.16 -13.09 -8.33
C PRO A 89 -8.63 -14.01 -9.43
N GLY A 90 -7.98 -15.10 -9.08
CA GLY A 90 -7.43 -16.10 -10.00
C GLY A 90 -5.92 -16.27 -9.87
N ALA A 91 -5.41 -17.29 -10.55
CA ALA A 91 -3.99 -17.59 -10.60
C ALA A 91 -3.20 -16.46 -11.27
N GLY A 92 -1.99 -16.20 -10.77
CA GLY A 92 -1.11 -15.17 -11.33
C GLY A 92 -1.49 -13.74 -10.98
N LYS A 93 -2.33 -13.53 -9.95
CA LYS A 93 -2.67 -12.22 -9.41
C LYS A 93 -2.08 -12.05 -8.02
N ASN A 94 -1.60 -10.84 -7.72
CA ASN A 94 -1.23 -10.50 -6.36
C ASN A 94 -2.50 -10.29 -5.54
N TRP A 95 -2.65 -11.03 -4.45
CA TRP A 95 -3.89 -11.05 -3.69
C TRP A 95 -3.66 -11.18 -2.19
N LEU A 96 -4.35 -10.36 -1.44
CA LEU A 96 -4.48 -10.48 0.01
C LEU A 96 -5.97 -10.67 0.34
N ALA A 97 -6.26 -11.74 1.06
CA ALA A 97 -7.63 -12.11 1.43
C ALA A 97 -8.20 -11.13 2.45
N THR A 98 -9.47 -10.78 2.29
CA THR A 98 -10.28 -10.07 3.27
C THR A 98 -11.34 -11.00 3.85
N ILE A 99 -11.96 -10.61 4.97
CA ILE A 99 -12.94 -11.44 5.67
C ILE A 99 -14.32 -10.80 5.51
N PRO A 100 -15.29 -11.48 4.87
CA PRO A 100 -16.64 -10.97 4.74
C PRO A 100 -17.26 -10.60 6.10
N GLY A 101 -17.82 -9.39 6.20
CA GLY A 101 -18.45 -8.91 7.42
C GLY A 101 -17.49 -8.26 8.43
N LYS A 102 -16.17 -8.24 8.15
CA LYS A 102 -15.19 -7.49 8.93
C LYS A 102 -14.71 -6.26 8.17
N GLY A 103 -14.50 -5.16 8.89
CA GLY A 103 -13.69 -4.05 8.42
C GLY A 103 -12.20 -4.44 8.42
N TRP A 104 -11.40 -3.73 7.68
CA TRP A 104 -9.96 -3.90 7.64
C TRP A 104 -9.28 -2.58 7.28
N PHE A 105 -7.98 -2.51 7.48
CA PHE A 105 -7.16 -1.41 6.97
C PHE A 105 -5.83 -1.97 6.48
N THR A 106 -5.12 -1.18 5.71
CA THR A 106 -3.81 -1.59 5.21
C THR A 106 -2.76 -0.54 5.52
N ILE A 107 -1.55 -1.02 5.72
CA ILE A 107 -0.35 -0.19 5.85
C ILE A 107 0.60 -0.54 4.71
N PHE A 108 0.96 0.47 3.93
CA PHE A 108 2.04 0.39 2.97
C PHE A 108 3.31 0.93 3.61
N CYS A 109 4.25 0.04 3.87
CA CYS A 109 5.52 0.35 4.51
C CYS A 109 6.60 0.53 3.46
N LEU A 110 7.36 1.62 3.56
CA LEU A 110 8.49 1.94 2.71
C LEU A 110 9.75 1.93 3.55
N TYR A 111 10.63 0.99 3.32
CA TYR A 111 11.87 0.83 4.07
C TYR A 111 13.06 1.45 3.34
N GLY A 112 13.77 2.34 4.03
CA GLY A 112 14.82 3.15 3.42
C GLY A 112 14.28 4.07 2.32
N PRO A 113 13.30 4.96 2.62
CA PRO A 113 12.76 5.86 1.62
C PRO A 113 13.86 6.80 1.09
N LYS A 114 13.95 6.92 -0.24
CA LYS A 114 14.89 7.82 -0.89
C LYS A 114 14.41 9.28 -0.80
N GLN A 115 15.31 10.23 -0.96
CA GLN A 115 14.98 11.65 -0.93
C GLN A 115 13.88 12.04 -1.94
N SER A 116 13.83 11.37 -3.08
CA SER A 116 12.77 11.57 -4.09
C SER A 116 11.37 11.22 -3.60
N PHE A 117 11.23 10.43 -2.54
CA PHE A 117 9.93 10.18 -1.90
C PHE A 117 9.32 11.45 -1.30
N PHE A 118 10.14 12.37 -0.82
CA PHE A 118 9.72 13.61 -0.18
C PHE A 118 9.41 14.74 -1.17
N THR A 119 9.67 14.53 -2.46
CA THR A 119 9.30 15.44 -3.55
C THR A 119 7.90 15.11 -4.10
N PRO A 120 7.30 15.91 -5.01
CA PRO A 120 5.88 15.83 -5.43
C PRO A 120 5.36 14.46 -5.90
N VAL A 121 6.21 13.45 -6.02
CA VAL A 121 5.81 12.06 -6.36
C VAL A 121 4.81 11.48 -5.35
N CYS A 122 4.85 11.92 -4.10
CA CYS A 122 3.81 11.58 -3.10
C CYS A 122 2.39 11.99 -3.55
N ARG A 123 2.26 13.00 -4.41
CA ARG A 123 0.96 13.40 -4.96
C ARG A 123 0.43 12.44 -6.02
N GLN A 124 1.28 11.76 -6.76
CA GLN A 124 0.84 10.84 -7.82
C GLN A 124 0.24 9.54 -7.26
N LEU A 125 0.72 9.07 -6.11
CA LEU A 125 0.13 7.92 -5.42
C LEU A 125 -1.28 8.21 -4.91
N ALA A 126 -1.57 9.48 -4.60
CA ALA A 126 -2.87 9.93 -4.10
C ALA A 126 -3.83 10.41 -5.21
N GLN A 127 -3.37 10.64 -6.43
CA GLN A 127 -4.12 11.36 -7.46
C GLN A 127 -4.41 10.58 -8.74
N ASN A 128 -4.00 9.31 -8.87
CA ASN A 128 -4.26 8.57 -10.10
C ASN A 128 -5.45 7.61 -9.95
N PRO A 129 -6.70 8.07 -10.20
CA PRO A 129 -7.88 7.23 -10.19
C PRO A 129 -8.06 6.62 -11.58
N THR A 130 -7.23 5.70 -12.01
CA THR A 130 -7.46 5.04 -13.29
C THR A 130 -7.35 3.54 -13.13
N VAL A 131 -8.43 2.91 -12.77
CA VAL A 131 -9.02 1.73 -13.41
C VAL A 131 -10.39 1.46 -12.77
N ARG A 132 -11.43 1.64 -13.53
CA ARG A 132 -12.80 1.26 -13.17
C ARG A 132 -12.98 -0.24 -13.36
N LEU A 133 -13.19 -0.96 -12.29
CA LEU A 133 -13.99 -2.21 -12.18
C LEU A 133 -14.04 -2.77 -10.76
N SER A 134 -13.28 -2.23 -9.82
CA SER A 134 -13.37 -2.52 -8.39
C SER A 134 -13.06 -1.24 -7.61
N LYS A 135 -13.61 -1.10 -6.42
CA LYS A 135 -13.28 0.03 -5.55
C LYS A 135 -11.76 0.09 -5.34
N THR A 136 -11.17 1.26 -5.48
CA THR A 136 -9.73 1.46 -5.29
C THR A 136 -9.44 1.84 -3.84
N VAL A 137 -8.40 1.26 -3.26
CA VAL A 137 -7.93 1.67 -1.94
C VAL A 137 -7.23 3.02 -2.06
N LEU A 138 -7.76 4.02 -1.36
CA LEU A 138 -7.13 5.32 -1.27
C LEU A 138 -6.07 5.30 -0.16
N ILE A 139 -4.81 5.30 -0.54
CA ILE A 139 -3.72 5.55 0.41
C ILE A 139 -3.64 7.05 0.66
N ALA A 140 -4.25 7.50 1.75
CA ALA A 140 -4.18 8.90 2.16
C ALA A 140 -2.78 9.21 2.69
N ILE A 141 -1.99 9.92 1.90
CA ILE A 141 -0.79 10.57 2.38
C ILE A 141 -1.26 11.87 3.05
N ARG A 142 -1.34 11.88 4.38
CA ARG A 142 -1.59 13.13 5.09
C ARG A 142 -0.47 14.11 4.78
N HIS A 143 -0.85 15.34 4.46
CA HIS A 143 0.05 16.46 4.15
C HIS A 143 1.13 16.69 5.22
N ASP A 144 0.85 16.30 6.45
CA ASP A 144 1.73 16.50 7.61
C ASP A 144 2.99 15.64 7.59
N VAL A 145 3.02 14.58 6.77
CA VAL A 145 4.17 13.67 6.67
C VAL A 145 5.15 14.10 5.57
N CYS A 146 4.72 14.98 4.67
CA CYS A 146 5.55 15.51 3.59
C CYS A 146 6.15 16.90 3.89
N SER A 147 5.86 17.48 5.04
CA SER A 147 6.47 18.75 5.45
C SER A 147 7.84 18.49 6.04
N VAL A 148 8.88 18.67 5.25
CA VAL A 148 10.23 18.87 5.77
C VAL A 148 10.31 20.35 6.17
N PRO A 149 10.57 20.71 7.42
CA PRO A 149 10.88 22.10 7.74
C PRO A 149 12.13 22.50 6.96
N ASN A 150 12.02 23.59 6.22
CA ASN A 150 13.18 24.24 5.65
C ASN A 150 14.14 24.61 6.78
N LEU A 151 15.30 23.99 6.80
CA LEU A 151 16.50 24.48 7.47
C LEU A 151 17.39 25.15 6.44
#